data_2fdd3c0de31e915f86d4728f89c1b0fb
#
_entry.id   2fdd3c0de31e915f86d4728f89c1b0fb
#
_cell.length_a   1.000
_cell.length_b   1.000
_cell.length_c   1.000
_cell.angle_alpha   90.00
_cell.angle_beta   90.00
_cell.angle_gamma   90.00
#
_symmetry.space_group_name_H-M   'P 1'
#
loop_
_entity.id
_entity.type
_entity.pdbx_description
1 polymer ?
#
loop_
_entity_poly.entity_id
_entity_poly.type
_entity_poly.pdbx_seq_one_letter_code
_entity_poly.pdbx_strand_id
1 'polypeptide(L)'
;MSLAQNCPQILEIDFHRCHQITDESITMLLTNLKHLREIRLAYCDLLTNESFLRIPNNKLFDSLRILDLTDCGHITDDAVDKIVKMAPRLRTLTLAKCRQITDRAVNSITRLGKNLHSLHLGHCSNITDRAVRAVVQSCTRLRYIDLACCQHLTDASVCQLALLPKLRRIGLVKCNNITDFAIQSLVRRGGNSPCPLERVHLSYCMNLSVEVWTLSPSLESVGIPAC
;
A
#
# COMPACT_ATOMS: atom_id res chain seq x y z
N MET A 1 -7.83 28.12 18.76
CA MET A 1 -6.66 28.32 17.85
C MET A 1 -6.21 26.96 17.34
N SER A 2 -6.02 26.80 16.02
CA SER A 2 -5.69 25.49 15.48
C SER A 2 -4.18 25.20 15.56
N LEU A 3 -3.81 23.92 15.77
CA LEU A 3 -2.43 23.45 15.76
C LEU A 3 -1.69 23.92 14.50
N ALA A 4 -2.33 23.84 13.35
CA ALA A 4 -1.76 24.19 12.07
C ALA A 4 -1.41 25.69 11.93
N GLN A 5 -2.10 26.56 12.63
CA GLN A 5 -1.83 28.02 12.63
C GLN A 5 -0.65 28.39 13.53
N ASN A 6 -0.53 27.70 14.67
CA ASN A 6 0.50 28.04 15.67
C ASN A 6 1.82 27.27 15.49
N CYS A 7 1.77 26.13 14.76
CA CYS A 7 2.92 25.25 14.55
C CYS A 7 3.12 24.94 13.06
N PRO A 8 3.37 25.95 12.17
CA PRO A 8 3.42 25.75 10.72
C PRO A 8 4.61 24.90 10.24
N GLN A 9 5.59 24.64 11.10
CA GLN A 9 6.80 23.89 10.80
C GLN A 9 6.68 22.39 11.10
N ILE A 10 5.49 21.92 11.47
CA ILE A 10 5.28 20.49 11.71
C ILE A 10 5.61 19.69 10.45
N LEU A 11 6.43 18.64 10.63
CA LEU A 11 6.85 17.73 9.57
C LEU A 11 6.08 16.42 9.59
N GLU A 12 5.68 15.97 10.77
CA GLU A 12 5.08 14.66 10.99
C GLU A 12 3.93 14.78 11.98
N ILE A 13 2.79 14.12 11.65
CA ILE A 13 1.62 14.07 12.52
C ILE A 13 1.09 12.64 12.54
N ASP A 14 0.79 12.17 13.74
CA ASP A 14 0.15 10.89 13.97
C ASP A 14 -1.16 11.08 14.74
N PHE A 15 -2.27 10.74 14.09
CA PHE A 15 -3.63 10.73 14.66
C PHE A 15 -4.20 9.32 14.75
N HIS A 16 -3.35 8.30 14.86
CA HIS A 16 -3.80 6.93 14.95
C HIS A 16 -4.89 6.75 16.03
N ARG A 17 -6.06 6.21 15.62
CA ARG A 17 -7.24 6.01 16.48
C ARG A 17 -7.83 7.29 17.09
N CYS A 18 -7.67 8.42 16.43
CA CYS A 18 -8.32 9.66 16.86
C CYS A 18 -9.73 9.72 16.27
N HIS A 19 -10.72 9.14 16.98
CA HIS A 19 -12.11 8.98 16.51
C HIS A 19 -12.88 10.29 16.38
N GLN A 20 -12.35 11.42 16.88
CA GLN A 20 -13.00 12.75 16.79
C GLN A 20 -12.42 13.61 15.65
N ILE A 21 -11.45 13.12 14.90
CA ILE A 21 -10.89 13.85 13.76
C ILE A 21 -11.89 13.79 12.60
N THR A 22 -12.23 14.96 12.09
CA THR A 22 -13.20 15.15 11.00
C THR A 22 -12.53 15.57 9.71
N ASP A 23 -13.26 15.50 8.60
CA ASP A 23 -12.82 15.96 7.28
C ASP A 23 -12.35 17.42 7.30
N GLU A 24 -13.07 18.30 8.01
CA GLU A 24 -12.72 19.70 8.14
C GLU A 24 -11.37 19.89 8.83
N SER A 25 -11.12 19.12 9.91
CA SER A 25 -9.86 19.15 10.64
C SER A 25 -8.68 18.79 9.72
N ILE A 26 -8.81 17.74 8.91
CA ILE A 26 -7.76 17.30 7.99
C ILE A 26 -7.58 18.26 6.83
N THR A 27 -8.68 18.76 6.25
CA THR A 27 -8.61 19.76 5.19
C THR A 27 -7.89 21.03 5.66
N MET A 28 -8.23 21.54 6.85
CA MET A 28 -7.59 22.71 7.45
C MET A 28 -6.09 22.46 7.70
N LEU A 29 -5.76 21.29 8.25
CA LEU A 29 -4.39 20.91 8.57
C LEU A 29 -3.55 20.83 7.30
N LEU A 30 -4.01 20.10 6.28
CA LEU A 30 -3.32 19.94 5.01
C LEU A 30 -3.20 21.28 4.25
N THR A 31 -4.18 22.18 4.40
CA THR A 31 -4.11 23.50 3.75
C THR A 31 -3.03 24.39 4.35
N ASN A 32 -2.78 24.32 5.65
CA ASN A 32 -1.89 25.21 6.38
C ASN A 32 -0.45 24.66 6.54
N LEU A 33 -0.27 23.34 6.65
CA LEU A 33 1.05 22.72 6.85
C LEU A 33 1.76 22.45 5.52
N LYS A 34 2.61 23.37 5.09
CA LYS A 34 3.31 23.28 3.80
C LYS A 34 4.47 22.30 3.78
N HIS A 35 5.05 22.01 4.95
CA HIS A 35 6.27 21.21 5.08
C HIS A 35 6.04 19.77 5.55
N LEU A 36 4.76 19.38 5.68
CA LEU A 36 4.37 18.07 6.17
C LEU A 36 4.97 16.97 5.29
N ARG A 37 5.68 16.03 5.92
CA ARG A 37 6.33 14.87 5.30
C ARG A 37 5.60 13.58 5.55
N GLU A 38 4.96 13.49 6.71
CA GLU A 38 4.26 12.30 7.15
C GLU A 38 2.95 12.68 7.85
N ILE A 39 1.87 11.99 7.48
CA ILE A 39 0.60 12.04 8.18
C ILE A 39 0.04 10.63 8.32
N ARG A 40 -0.31 10.25 9.55
CA ARG A 40 -0.97 8.99 9.88
C ARG A 40 -2.35 9.25 10.40
N LEU A 41 -3.34 8.67 9.75
CA LEU A 41 -4.77 8.82 10.03
C LEU A 41 -5.44 7.44 10.23
N ALA A 42 -4.64 6.44 10.57
CA ALA A 42 -5.14 5.08 10.71
C ALA A 42 -6.24 4.99 11.78
N TYR A 43 -7.34 4.29 11.44
CA TYR A 43 -8.50 4.10 12.32
C TYR A 43 -9.22 5.41 12.70
N CYS A 44 -9.23 6.40 11.82
CA CYS A 44 -10.02 7.62 11.97
C CYS A 44 -11.36 7.43 11.25
N ASP A 45 -12.38 6.97 11.97
CA ASP A 45 -13.63 6.44 11.41
C ASP A 45 -14.52 7.51 10.76
N LEU A 46 -14.37 8.80 11.14
CA LEU A 46 -15.15 9.90 10.60
C LEU A 46 -14.61 10.47 9.30
N LEU A 47 -13.42 10.00 8.85
CA LEU A 47 -12.82 10.52 7.62
C LEU A 47 -13.48 9.95 6.40
N THR A 48 -13.85 10.84 5.49
CA THR A 48 -14.43 10.54 4.18
C THR A 48 -13.57 11.11 3.06
N ASN A 49 -14.00 10.96 1.83
CA ASN A 49 -13.33 11.57 0.67
C ASN A 49 -13.20 13.09 0.82
N GLU A 50 -14.13 13.74 1.53
CA GLU A 50 -14.19 15.19 1.71
C GLU A 50 -12.92 15.76 2.36
N SER A 51 -12.23 14.97 3.21
CA SER A 51 -10.93 15.34 3.79
C SER A 51 -9.92 15.79 2.73
N PHE A 52 -10.01 15.24 1.53
CA PHE A 52 -9.09 15.48 0.43
C PHE A 52 -9.75 16.25 -0.71
N LEU A 53 -11.02 15.98 -1.04
CA LEU A 53 -11.71 16.61 -2.17
C LEU A 53 -11.88 18.12 -2.00
N ARG A 54 -12.06 18.60 -0.77
CA ARG A 54 -12.16 20.03 -0.45
C ARG A 54 -10.86 20.81 -0.63
N ILE A 55 -9.72 20.10 -0.73
CA ILE A 55 -8.43 20.77 -0.95
C ILE A 55 -8.38 21.33 -2.38
N PRO A 56 -8.01 22.61 -2.56
CA PRO A 56 -7.92 23.22 -3.89
C PRO A 56 -7.02 22.43 -4.84
N ASN A 57 -7.39 22.35 -6.13
CA ASN A 57 -6.67 21.55 -7.13
C ASN A 57 -5.25 22.07 -7.42
N ASN A 58 -4.98 23.34 -7.17
CA ASN A 58 -3.67 23.95 -7.34
C ASN A 58 -2.73 23.73 -6.15
N LYS A 59 -3.21 23.05 -5.09
CA LYS A 59 -2.40 22.76 -3.91
C LYS A 59 -1.57 21.50 -4.15
N LEU A 60 -0.25 21.62 -4.00
CA LEU A 60 0.69 20.51 -4.08
C LEU A 60 1.42 20.31 -2.74
N PHE A 61 1.59 19.06 -2.37
CA PHE A 61 2.32 18.61 -1.18
C PHE A 61 3.63 17.94 -1.59
N ASP A 62 4.57 18.74 -2.12
CA ASP A 62 5.86 18.24 -2.62
C ASP A 62 6.74 17.62 -1.54
N SER A 63 6.49 17.93 -0.27
CA SER A 63 7.22 17.38 0.87
C SER A 63 6.65 16.08 1.38
N LEU A 64 5.36 15.76 1.11
CA LEU A 64 4.69 14.59 1.67
C LEU A 64 5.27 13.30 1.09
N ARG A 65 5.63 12.37 1.99
CA ARG A 65 6.27 11.09 1.67
C ARG A 65 5.49 9.90 2.18
N ILE A 66 4.81 10.06 3.29
CA ILE A 66 4.09 8.98 3.97
C ILE A 66 2.68 9.44 4.25
N LEU A 67 1.72 8.64 3.78
CA LEU A 67 0.30 8.79 4.10
C LEU A 67 -0.25 7.42 4.52
N ASP A 68 -0.80 7.37 5.73
CA ASP A 68 -1.45 6.19 6.27
C ASP A 68 -2.94 6.47 6.50
N LEU A 69 -3.78 5.73 5.80
CA LEU A 69 -5.24 5.75 5.86
C LEU A 69 -5.81 4.36 6.25
N THR A 70 -5.01 3.56 6.96
CA THR A 70 -5.46 2.22 7.40
C THR A 70 -6.82 2.29 8.09
N ASP A 71 -7.74 1.45 7.63
CA ASP A 71 -9.09 1.30 8.21
C ASP A 71 -9.93 2.60 8.22
N CYS A 72 -9.68 3.51 7.27
CA CYS A 72 -10.58 4.64 6.99
C CYS A 72 -11.65 4.15 6.01
N GLY A 73 -12.73 3.56 6.54
CA GLY A 73 -13.72 2.79 5.78
C GLY A 73 -14.52 3.58 4.73
N HIS A 74 -14.56 4.90 4.81
CA HIS A 74 -15.29 5.77 3.89
C HIS A 74 -14.41 6.37 2.78
N ILE A 75 -13.12 6.03 2.76
CA ILE A 75 -12.21 6.44 1.69
C ILE A 75 -12.44 5.55 0.47
N THR A 76 -12.65 6.18 -0.68
CA THR A 76 -12.88 5.53 -1.97
C THR A 76 -11.80 5.89 -2.99
N ASP A 77 -11.95 5.37 -4.20
CA ASP A 77 -11.06 5.65 -5.33
C ASP A 77 -10.94 7.14 -5.65
N ASP A 78 -11.99 7.95 -5.39
CA ASP A 78 -11.99 9.40 -5.68
C ASP A 78 -11.00 10.15 -4.79
N ALA A 79 -10.97 9.81 -3.49
CA ALA A 79 -9.99 10.38 -2.58
C ALA A 79 -8.57 9.99 -3.00
N VAL A 80 -8.34 8.73 -3.39
CA VAL A 80 -7.03 8.26 -3.82
C VAL A 80 -6.57 8.99 -5.09
N ASP A 81 -7.45 9.20 -6.05
CA ASP A 81 -7.13 9.96 -7.27
C ASP A 81 -6.71 11.39 -6.93
N LYS A 82 -7.41 12.03 -6.01
CA LYS A 82 -7.07 13.37 -5.52
C LYS A 82 -5.74 13.40 -4.78
N ILE A 83 -5.50 12.45 -3.86
CA ILE A 83 -4.27 12.31 -3.08
C ILE A 83 -3.05 12.19 -4.01
N VAL A 84 -3.12 11.33 -5.00
CA VAL A 84 -2.01 11.10 -5.94
C VAL A 84 -1.69 12.36 -6.75
N LYS A 85 -2.72 13.12 -7.15
CA LYS A 85 -2.54 14.39 -7.87
C LYS A 85 -1.86 15.46 -7.02
N MET A 86 -2.26 15.58 -5.75
CA MET A 86 -1.73 16.62 -4.87
C MET A 86 -0.41 16.25 -4.17
N ALA A 87 -0.09 14.95 -4.05
CA ALA A 87 1.12 14.47 -3.39
C ALA A 87 1.95 13.53 -4.31
N PRO A 88 2.49 14.04 -5.44
CA PRO A 88 3.12 13.20 -6.47
C PRO A 88 4.43 12.57 -6.02
N ARG A 89 4.98 12.98 -4.87
CA ARG A 89 6.24 12.46 -4.32
C ARG A 89 6.06 11.48 -3.15
N LEU A 90 4.85 10.95 -2.98
CA LEU A 90 4.60 9.89 -1.99
C LEU A 90 5.53 8.70 -2.23
N ARG A 91 6.07 8.18 -1.12
CA ARG A 91 6.91 6.99 -1.08
C ARG A 91 6.22 5.81 -0.43
N THR A 92 5.40 6.08 0.57
CA THR A 92 4.62 5.08 1.29
C THR A 92 3.16 5.51 1.28
N LEU A 93 2.30 4.63 0.82
CA LEU A 93 0.85 4.80 0.86
C LEU A 93 0.22 3.55 1.47
N THR A 94 -0.51 3.75 2.57
CA THR A 94 -1.21 2.69 3.27
C THR A 94 -2.71 2.93 3.17
N LEU A 95 -3.41 1.95 2.58
CA LEU A 95 -4.86 1.91 2.39
C LEU A 95 -5.43 0.57 2.91
N ALA A 96 -4.67 -0.10 3.80
CA ALA A 96 -5.10 -1.38 4.34
C ALA A 96 -6.48 -1.27 4.98
N LYS A 97 -7.36 -2.26 4.73
CA LYS A 97 -8.76 -2.32 5.19
C LYS A 97 -9.70 -1.23 4.64
N CYS A 98 -9.26 -0.37 3.71
CA CYS A 98 -10.14 0.53 2.98
C CYS A 98 -10.95 -0.28 1.96
N ARG A 99 -12.07 -0.86 2.38
CA ARG A 99 -12.83 -1.86 1.62
C ARG A 99 -13.49 -1.32 0.35
N GLN A 100 -13.62 0.00 0.21
CA GLN A 100 -14.18 0.65 -0.98
C GLN A 100 -13.15 0.94 -2.07
N ILE A 101 -11.88 0.59 -1.83
CA ILE A 101 -10.80 0.74 -2.82
C ILE A 101 -10.89 -0.39 -3.85
N THR A 102 -10.79 0.00 -5.13
CA THR A 102 -10.85 -0.90 -6.28
C THR A 102 -9.61 -0.75 -7.17
N ASP A 103 -9.57 -1.50 -8.27
CA ASP A 103 -8.54 -1.38 -9.31
C ASP A 103 -8.42 0.07 -9.85
N ARG A 104 -9.50 0.87 -9.80
CA ARG A 104 -9.48 2.27 -10.24
C ARG A 104 -8.56 3.13 -9.39
N ALA A 105 -8.60 2.97 -8.05
CA ALA A 105 -7.66 3.65 -7.16
C ALA A 105 -6.22 3.22 -7.44
N VAL A 106 -5.99 1.92 -7.62
CA VAL A 106 -4.64 1.40 -7.89
C VAL A 106 -4.10 1.94 -9.21
N ASN A 107 -4.94 2.07 -10.24
CA ASN A 107 -4.56 2.72 -11.48
C ASN A 107 -4.16 4.20 -11.27
N SER A 108 -4.83 4.93 -10.38
CA SER A 108 -4.41 6.28 -10.02
C SER A 108 -3.06 6.27 -9.28
N ILE A 109 -2.83 5.31 -8.37
CA ILE A 109 -1.56 5.14 -7.63
C ILE A 109 -0.38 4.93 -8.57
N THR A 110 -0.58 4.30 -9.73
CA THR A 110 0.50 4.09 -10.73
C THR A 110 1.16 5.39 -11.20
N ARG A 111 0.47 6.53 -11.12
CA ARG A 111 1.04 7.86 -11.44
C ARG A 111 2.20 8.25 -10.53
N LEU A 112 2.29 7.68 -9.33
CA LEU A 112 3.45 7.88 -8.44
C LEU A 112 4.73 7.26 -9.03
N GLY A 113 4.60 6.25 -9.87
CA GLY A 113 5.67 5.64 -10.64
C GLY A 113 6.87 5.26 -9.77
N LYS A 114 8.05 5.74 -10.15
CA LYS A 114 9.32 5.47 -9.46
C LYS A 114 9.43 6.09 -8.05
N ASN A 115 8.52 6.97 -7.65
CA ASN A 115 8.51 7.55 -6.31
C ASN A 115 7.97 6.56 -5.27
N LEU A 116 7.07 5.65 -5.66
CA LEU A 116 6.45 4.71 -4.73
C LEU A 116 7.43 3.59 -4.35
N HIS A 117 7.65 3.40 -3.05
CA HIS A 117 8.52 2.37 -2.48
C HIS A 117 7.76 1.34 -1.65
N SER A 118 6.64 1.74 -1.03
CA SER A 118 5.82 0.87 -0.19
C SER A 118 4.35 1.12 -0.45
N LEU A 119 3.59 0.04 -0.68
CA LEU A 119 2.15 0.07 -0.93
C LEU A 119 1.47 -1.00 -0.09
N HIS A 120 0.52 -0.59 0.75
CA HIS A 120 -0.25 -1.49 1.60
C HIS A 120 -1.72 -1.46 1.20
N LEU A 121 -2.21 -2.57 0.70
CA LEU A 121 -3.58 -2.77 0.22
C LEU A 121 -4.25 -3.99 0.91
N GLY A 122 -3.68 -4.46 2.01
CA GLY A 122 -4.24 -5.59 2.74
C GLY A 122 -5.70 -5.38 3.10
N HIS A 123 -6.54 -6.40 2.91
CA HIS A 123 -8.00 -6.36 3.10
C HIS A 123 -8.78 -5.44 2.13
N CYS A 124 -8.18 -4.95 1.05
CA CYS A 124 -8.90 -4.32 -0.05
C CYS A 124 -9.44 -5.41 -0.99
N SER A 125 -10.61 -5.96 -0.65
CA SER A 125 -11.16 -7.15 -1.30
C SER A 125 -11.52 -6.97 -2.78
N ASN A 126 -11.67 -5.73 -3.26
CA ASN A 126 -12.06 -5.43 -4.64
C ASN A 126 -10.86 -5.23 -5.60
N ILE A 127 -9.65 -5.61 -5.16
CA ILE A 127 -8.44 -5.52 -5.99
C ILE A 127 -8.22 -6.85 -6.71
N THR A 128 -7.90 -6.77 -8.00
CA THR A 128 -7.68 -7.91 -8.89
C THR A 128 -6.26 -7.95 -9.47
N ASP A 129 -5.92 -9.01 -10.19
CA ASP A 129 -4.64 -9.16 -10.91
C ASP A 129 -4.35 -7.99 -11.87
N ARG A 130 -5.39 -7.33 -12.38
CA ARG A 130 -5.24 -6.16 -13.28
C ARG A 130 -4.56 -4.99 -12.56
N ALA A 131 -4.96 -4.73 -11.32
CA ALA A 131 -4.36 -3.70 -10.49
C ALA A 131 -2.88 -3.99 -10.22
N VAL A 132 -2.55 -5.22 -9.84
CA VAL A 132 -1.17 -5.63 -9.57
C VAL A 132 -0.30 -5.49 -10.82
N ARG A 133 -0.82 -5.89 -11.99
CA ARG A 133 -0.13 -5.70 -13.28
C ARG A 133 0.20 -4.23 -13.54
N ALA A 134 -0.76 -3.33 -13.32
CA ALA A 134 -0.56 -1.89 -13.51
C ALA A 134 0.53 -1.33 -12.59
N VAL A 135 0.54 -1.77 -11.32
CA VAL A 135 1.60 -1.39 -10.34
C VAL A 135 2.97 -1.87 -10.83
N VAL A 136 3.09 -3.12 -11.27
CA VAL A 136 4.36 -3.70 -11.72
C VAL A 136 4.93 -2.92 -12.92
N GLN A 137 4.07 -2.53 -13.86
CA GLN A 137 4.49 -1.79 -15.06
C GLN A 137 4.98 -0.38 -14.74
N SER A 138 4.46 0.27 -13.71
CA SER A 138 4.69 1.68 -13.43
C SER A 138 5.63 1.92 -12.24
N CYS A 139 5.46 1.16 -11.16
CA CYS A 139 6.13 1.39 -9.88
C CYS A 139 7.41 0.55 -9.73
N THR A 140 8.35 0.71 -10.66
CA THR A 140 9.55 -0.15 -10.78
C THR A 140 10.55 -0.04 -9.61
N ARG A 141 10.37 0.91 -8.68
CA ARG A 141 11.16 1.05 -7.46
C ARG A 141 10.48 0.53 -6.21
N LEU A 142 9.32 -0.14 -6.36
CA LEU A 142 8.60 -0.71 -5.25
C LEU A 142 9.47 -1.75 -4.52
N ARG A 143 9.53 -1.64 -3.18
CA ARG A 143 10.31 -2.49 -2.28
C ARG A 143 9.43 -3.38 -1.41
N TYR A 144 8.24 -2.89 -1.08
CA TYR A 144 7.28 -3.60 -0.28
C TYR A 144 5.87 -3.44 -0.86
N ILE A 145 5.16 -4.57 -0.95
CA ILE A 145 3.73 -4.59 -1.23
C ILE A 145 3.03 -5.54 -0.27
N ASP A 146 1.92 -5.08 0.32
CA ASP A 146 1.03 -5.90 1.14
C ASP A 146 -0.33 -6.02 0.46
N LEU A 147 -0.71 -7.25 0.18
CA LEU A 147 -1.94 -7.64 -0.50
C LEU A 147 -2.71 -8.70 0.33
N ALA A 148 -2.44 -8.77 1.64
CA ALA A 148 -3.10 -9.72 2.52
C ALA A 148 -4.62 -9.65 2.38
N CYS A 149 -5.30 -10.80 2.37
CA CYS A 149 -6.76 -10.92 2.26
C CYS A 149 -7.38 -10.31 0.97
N CYS A 150 -6.60 -10.07 -0.08
CA CYS A 150 -7.12 -9.70 -1.40
C CYS A 150 -7.56 -10.98 -2.13
N GLN A 151 -8.83 -11.36 -1.98
CA GLN A 151 -9.35 -12.68 -2.38
C GLN A 151 -9.41 -12.92 -3.89
N HIS A 152 -9.36 -11.87 -4.71
CA HIS A 152 -9.41 -11.99 -6.18
C HIS A 152 -8.02 -12.08 -6.85
N LEU A 153 -6.96 -12.11 -6.05
CA LEU A 153 -5.61 -12.30 -6.57
C LEU A 153 -5.31 -13.78 -6.80
N THR A 154 -4.67 -14.05 -7.94
CA THR A 154 -4.27 -15.38 -8.37
C THR A 154 -2.75 -15.47 -8.56
N ASP A 155 -2.27 -16.60 -9.00
CA ASP A 155 -0.87 -16.80 -9.38
C ASP A 155 -0.37 -15.74 -10.37
N ALA A 156 -1.25 -15.22 -11.23
CA ALA A 156 -0.91 -14.19 -12.19
C ALA A 156 -0.36 -12.92 -11.51
N SER A 157 -0.93 -12.50 -10.39
CA SER A 157 -0.42 -11.36 -9.60
C SER A 157 0.99 -11.61 -9.10
N VAL A 158 1.24 -12.79 -8.53
CA VAL A 158 2.54 -13.11 -7.93
C VAL A 158 3.62 -13.25 -8.99
N CYS A 159 3.30 -13.87 -10.14
CA CYS A 159 4.19 -13.94 -11.29
C CYS A 159 4.57 -12.55 -11.81
N GLN A 160 3.62 -11.60 -11.83
CA GLN A 160 3.91 -10.21 -12.19
C GLN A 160 4.82 -9.53 -11.13
N LEU A 161 4.53 -9.70 -9.84
CA LEU A 161 5.37 -9.15 -8.76
C LEU A 161 6.81 -9.67 -8.81
N ALA A 162 7.01 -10.92 -9.25
CA ALA A 162 8.34 -11.48 -9.45
C ALA A 162 9.19 -10.70 -10.47
N LEU A 163 8.58 -9.90 -11.35
CA LEU A 163 9.29 -9.08 -12.35
C LEU A 163 9.83 -7.76 -11.76
N LEU A 164 9.40 -7.35 -10.55
CA LEU A 164 9.82 -6.08 -9.96
C LEU A 164 11.28 -6.16 -9.47
N PRO A 165 12.20 -5.36 -10.02
CA PRO A 165 13.64 -5.54 -9.77
C PRO A 165 14.09 -5.13 -8.37
N LYS A 166 13.29 -4.35 -7.65
CA LYS A 166 13.63 -3.81 -6.31
C LYS A 166 12.77 -4.37 -5.19
N LEU A 167 11.81 -5.26 -5.51
CA LEU A 167 10.90 -5.81 -4.53
C LEU A 167 11.66 -6.71 -3.54
N ARG A 168 11.46 -6.47 -2.23
CA ARG A 168 12.10 -7.18 -1.13
C ARG A 168 11.11 -7.91 -0.24
N ARG A 169 9.91 -7.35 -0.08
CA ARG A 169 8.90 -7.89 0.84
C ARG A 169 7.54 -7.96 0.18
N ILE A 170 6.85 -9.08 0.37
CA ILE A 170 5.51 -9.33 -0.15
C ILE A 170 4.64 -9.88 0.97
N GLY A 171 3.46 -9.29 1.18
CA GLY A 171 2.41 -9.80 2.05
C GLY A 171 1.28 -10.40 1.21
N LEU A 172 1.00 -11.69 1.40
CA LEU A 172 -0.03 -12.46 0.70
C LEU A 172 -0.88 -13.31 1.67
N VAL A 173 -0.90 -12.94 2.94
CA VAL A 173 -1.65 -13.67 3.96
C VAL A 173 -3.11 -13.87 3.54
N LYS A 174 -3.64 -15.10 3.65
CA LYS A 174 -5.03 -15.46 3.28
C LYS A 174 -5.40 -15.17 1.81
N CYS A 175 -4.43 -15.20 0.89
CA CYS A 175 -4.71 -15.16 -0.55
C CYS A 175 -4.93 -16.58 -1.06
N ASN A 176 -6.16 -17.10 -0.98
CA ASN A 176 -6.44 -18.51 -1.18
C ASN A 176 -6.40 -18.99 -2.66
N ASN A 177 -6.37 -18.08 -3.62
CA ASN A 177 -6.25 -18.43 -5.04
C ASN A 177 -4.79 -18.45 -5.53
N ILE A 178 -3.83 -18.43 -4.60
CA ILE A 178 -2.40 -18.56 -4.87
C ILE A 178 -1.99 -20.01 -4.64
N THR A 179 -1.27 -20.59 -5.61
CA THR A 179 -0.80 -21.98 -5.59
C THR A 179 0.74 -22.05 -5.58
N ASP A 180 1.27 -23.24 -5.52
CA ASP A 180 2.70 -23.52 -5.60
C ASP A 180 3.37 -22.92 -6.83
N PHE A 181 2.64 -22.81 -7.94
CA PHE A 181 3.14 -22.21 -9.17
C PHE A 181 3.59 -20.76 -8.98
N ALA A 182 2.83 -19.99 -8.21
CA ALA A 182 3.19 -18.62 -7.85
C ALA A 182 4.51 -18.55 -7.07
N ILE A 183 4.67 -19.43 -6.09
CA ILE A 183 5.86 -19.45 -5.24
C ILE A 183 7.11 -19.89 -6.03
N GLN A 184 6.97 -20.87 -6.91
CA GLN A 184 8.05 -21.26 -7.84
C GLN A 184 8.52 -20.09 -8.69
N SER A 185 7.61 -19.21 -9.12
CA SER A 185 7.95 -18.00 -9.88
C SER A 185 8.78 -17.00 -9.05
N LEU A 186 8.48 -16.85 -7.76
CA LEU A 186 9.28 -16.03 -6.84
C LEU A 186 10.67 -16.64 -6.58
N VAL A 187 10.75 -17.96 -6.45
CA VAL A 187 12.02 -18.68 -6.26
C VAL A 187 12.94 -18.51 -7.47
N ARG A 188 12.41 -18.70 -8.68
CA ARG A 188 13.18 -18.54 -9.94
C ARG A 188 13.72 -17.11 -10.09
N ARG A 189 12.99 -16.11 -9.60
CA ARG A 189 13.47 -14.72 -9.55
C ARG A 189 14.73 -14.59 -8.70
N GLY A 190 14.80 -15.29 -7.56
CA GLY A 190 15.87 -15.18 -6.57
C GLY A 190 17.27 -15.42 -7.15
N GLY A 191 17.40 -16.35 -8.12
CA GLY A 191 18.67 -16.65 -8.77
C GLY A 191 19.19 -15.58 -9.75
N ASN A 192 18.30 -14.74 -10.29
CA ASN A 192 18.61 -13.80 -11.38
C ASN A 192 18.42 -12.31 -11.00
N SER A 193 17.97 -12.01 -9.78
CA SER A 193 17.67 -10.63 -9.37
C SER A 193 18.81 -9.99 -8.58
N PRO A 194 19.18 -8.73 -8.89
CA PRO A 194 20.17 -7.97 -8.12
C PRO A 194 19.70 -7.64 -6.70
N CYS A 195 18.41 -7.81 -6.40
CA CYS A 195 17.81 -7.58 -5.09
C CYS A 195 17.02 -8.83 -4.69
N PRO A 196 17.54 -9.70 -3.81
CA PRO A 196 16.81 -10.87 -3.34
C PRO A 196 15.57 -10.47 -2.54
N LEU A 197 14.57 -11.34 -2.53
CA LEU A 197 13.45 -11.21 -1.62
C LEU A 197 13.94 -11.46 -0.18
N GLU A 198 13.58 -10.55 0.72
CA GLU A 198 13.93 -10.64 2.14
C GLU A 198 12.82 -11.31 2.95
N ARG A 199 11.55 -11.13 2.50
CA ARG A 199 10.39 -11.64 3.24
C ARG A 199 9.18 -11.87 2.33
N VAL A 200 8.55 -13.02 2.50
CA VAL A 200 7.27 -13.38 1.90
C VAL A 200 6.34 -13.88 3.00
N HIS A 201 5.18 -13.25 3.19
CA HIS A 201 4.19 -13.66 4.18
C HIS A 201 3.08 -14.43 3.48
N LEU A 202 2.94 -15.72 3.77
CA LEU A 202 2.02 -16.65 3.12
C LEU A 202 1.09 -17.36 4.11
N SER A 203 1.00 -16.88 5.34
CA SER A 203 0.16 -17.50 6.37
C SER A 203 -1.29 -17.64 5.88
N TYR A 204 -1.89 -18.80 6.14
CA TYR A 204 -3.28 -19.11 5.77
C TYR A 204 -3.57 -19.10 4.25
N CYS A 205 -2.58 -19.30 3.39
CA CYS A 205 -2.79 -19.59 1.97
C CYS A 205 -3.08 -21.08 1.84
N MET A 206 -4.36 -21.46 1.75
CA MET A 206 -4.83 -22.85 1.89
C MET A 206 -4.47 -23.75 0.70
N ASN A 207 -4.10 -23.20 -0.45
CA ASN A 207 -3.75 -23.93 -1.67
C ASN A 207 -2.24 -24.07 -1.89
N LEU A 208 -1.43 -23.84 -0.87
CA LEU A 208 0.00 -24.10 -0.90
C LEU A 208 0.30 -25.49 -0.29
N SER A 209 1.08 -26.30 -1.00
CA SER A 209 1.52 -27.61 -0.52
C SER A 209 2.75 -27.51 0.39
N VAL A 210 2.98 -28.57 1.16
CA VAL A 210 4.21 -28.69 1.97
C VAL A 210 5.47 -28.75 1.10
N GLU A 211 5.36 -29.25 -0.11
CA GLU A 211 6.47 -29.42 -1.05
C GLU A 211 7.09 -28.10 -1.51
N VAL A 212 6.30 -27.03 -1.54
CA VAL A 212 6.79 -25.68 -1.89
C VAL A 212 7.94 -25.24 -0.99
N TRP A 213 7.94 -25.67 0.26
CA TRP A 213 8.94 -25.27 1.26
C TRP A 213 10.27 -26.03 1.13
N THR A 214 10.23 -27.19 0.49
CA THR A 214 11.45 -28.02 0.28
C THR A 214 12.23 -27.63 -0.97
N LEU A 215 11.64 -26.84 -1.87
CA LEU A 215 12.22 -26.47 -3.16
C LEU A 215 13.33 -25.41 -3.09
N SER A 216 13.60 -24.81 -1.93
CA SER A 216 14.69 -23.83 -1.79
C SER A 216 15.24 -23.74 -0.38
N PRO A 217 16.52 -24.12 -0.15
CA PRO A 217 17.21 -23.88 1.12
C PRO A 217 17.32 -22.39 1.49
N SER A 218 17.10 -21.48 0.53
CA SER A 218 17.19 -20.04 0.76
C SER A 218 15.95 -19.41 1.38
N LEU A 219 14.86 -20.15 1.55
CA LEU A 219 13.63 -19.66 2.21
C LEU A 219 13.54 -19.98 3.71
N GLU A 220 14.51 -20.70 4.26
CA GLU A 220 14.57 -21.04 5.71
C GLU A 220 14.64 -19.82 6.64
N SER A 221 14.96 -18.64 6.11
CA SER A 221 14.95 -17.38 6.89
C SER A 221 13.58 -16.69 6.98
N VAL A 222 12.55 -17.24 6.35
CA VAL A 222 11.20 -16.70 6.36
C VAL A 222 10.47 -17.29 7.55
N GLY A 223 10.52 -16.60 8.68
CA GLY A 223 9.92 -17.01 9.95
C GLY A 223 8.45 -17.41 9.79
N ILE A 224 8.21 -18.73 9.71
CA ILE A 224 6.90 -19.35 9.81
C ILE A 224 6.78 -19.88 11.22
N PRO A 225 5.83 -19.40 12.03
CA PRO A 225 5.49 -20.16 13.23
C PRO A 225 4.91 -21.50 12.77
N ALA A 226 5.50 -22.59 13.24
CA ALA A 226 4.94 -23.91 13.09
C ALA A 226 3.49 -23.91 13.58
N CYS A 227 2.58 -24.52 12.80
CA CYS A 227 1.20 -24.81 13.20
C CYS A 227 1.17 -25.71 14.43
#